data_7844f61cb9c32602c5aa7e61964f555c
#
_entry.id   7844f61cb9c32602c5aa7e61964f555c
#
_cell.length_a   1.000
_cell.length_b   1.000
_cell.length_c   1.000
_cell.angle_alpha   90.00
_cell.angle_beta   90.00
_cell.angle_gamma   90.00
#
_symmetry.space_group_name_H-M   'P 1'
#
loop_
_entity.id
_entity.type
_entity.pdbx_description
1 polymer ?
#
loop_
_entity_poly.entity_id
_entity_poly.type
_entity_poly.pdbx_seq_one_letter_code
_entity_poly.pdbx_strand_id
1 'polypeptide(L)'
;MSFTALHRAVGATPGPLTDALLDAAVAAGATEANDLDWKRHLPPAKGLTQTDFPKDVAAMANSGGGLIVYGVEESQKAATGRVDIGEFDETYERTLRSAAITAISPPVFGLNVHRLEGDGKRAIAVEVPASIDGPHLIYRNDYFGAPIRNDSDTIWMKERQIEAMYRARFEERRHASEALDALFSEASAGRDSDTRAWLIAVAHPRIPRFRDPTTRDMARYVLSETVPLALAYASRNGGVHPLENVDLNNLRTGLRRWVAVSMAIGDRSSWKEAWMSIHHDGSVTLAAAVGGHRKSHDTYFEGWEVESSAIECAIADVMALLRATAEATDNEEYDVRVGIEWAGQEPLTILTTDNFGHTYDGASTPLHRFTPVETTVNAVEPPLDYHWHVHDLAQDCVNQGGVSKVQVIRPPARSDQQ
;
A
#
# COMPACT_ATOMS: atom_id res chain seq x y z
N MET A 1 9.16 -12.57 -4.91
CA MET A 1 9.37 -13.67 -5.89
C MET A 1 8.00 -14.20 -6.28
N SER A 2 7.61 -14.11 -7.55
CA SER A 2 6.28 -14.54 -8.01
C SER A 2 6.29 -16.02 -8.43
N PHE A 3 5.16 -16.71 -8.24
CA PHE A 3 4.90 -18.04 -8.77
C PHE A 3 3.77 -17.93 -9.79
N THR A 4 4.13 -17.83 -11.04
CA THR A 4 3.19 -17.56 -12.13
C THR A 4 2.79 -18.85 -12.87
N ALA A 5 1.83 -18.72 -13.78
CA ALA A 5 1.42 -19.81 -14.67
C ALA A 5 2.58 -20.43 -15.45
N LEU A 6 3.61 -19.64 -15.83
CA LEU A 6 4.80 -20.16 -16.50
C LEU A 6 5.63 -21.09 -15.59
N HIS A 7 5.84 -20.68 -14.34
CA HIS A 7 6.54 -21.53 -13.35
C HIS A 7 5.81 -22.86 -13.16
N ARG A 8 4.48 -22.80 -13.04
CA ARG A 8 3.65 -24.01 -12.87
C ARG A 8 3.71 -24.91 -14.09
N ALA A 9 3.67 -24.35 -15.30
CA ALA A 9 3.68 -25.12 -16.55
C ALA A 9 4.94 -25.95 -16.74
N VAL A 10 6.09 -25.49 -16.22
CA VAL A 10 7.38 -26.21 -16.33
C VAL A 10 7.84 -26.83 -15.02
N GLY A 11 7.06 -26.76 -13.96
CA GLY A 11 7.43 -27.30 -12.64
C GLY A 11 8.61 -26.57 -12.00
N ALA A 12 8.81 -25.27 -12.31
CA ALA A 12 9.87 -24.45 -11.75
C ALA A 12 9.49 -23.91 -10.37
N THR A 13 10.50 -23.60 -9.56
CA THR A 13 10.33 -22.93 -8.26
C THR A 13 9.97 -21.44 -8.47
N PRO A 14 9.32 -20.78 -7.48
CA PRO A 14 9.04 -19.35 -7.54
C PRO A 14 10.30 -18.52 -7.83
N GLY A 15 10.20 -17.57 -8.75
CA GLY A 15 11.34 -16.77 -9.20
C GLY A 15 10.93 -15.63 -10.13
N PRO A 16 11.91 -14.87 -10.70
CA PRO A 16 11.62 -13.85 -11.69
C PRO A 16 11.18 -14.49 -13.03
N LEU A 17 10.33 -13.76 -13.76
CA LEU A 17 10.02 -14.10 -15.14
C LEU A 17 11.25 -13.84 -16.01
N THR A 18 11.76 -14.89 -16.63
CA THR A 18 12.94 -14.84 -17.50
C THR A 18 12.62 -15.37 -18.89
N ASP A 19 13.42 -15.00 -19.87
CA ASP A 19 13.30 -15.51 -21.23
C ASP A 19 13.46 -17.04 -21.29
N ALA A 20 14.40 -17.60 -20.53
CA ALA A 20 14.59 -19.05 -20.43
C ALA A 20 13.35 -19.78 -19.87
N LEU A 21 12.63 -19.16 -18.91
CA LEU A 21 11.39 -19.71 -18.39
C LEU A 21 10.28 -19.71 -19.45
N LEU A 22 10.20 -18.63 -20.25
CA LEU A 22 9.26 -18.54 -21.35
C LEU A 22 9.57 -19.60 -22.44
N ASP A 23 10.84 -19.73 -22.82
CA ASP A 23 11.25 -20.75 -23.80
C ASP A 23 10.96 -22.18 -23.32
N ALA A 24 11.20 -22.46 -22.04
CA ALA A 24 10.85 -23.75 -21.45
C ALA A 24 9.33 -24.01 -21.49
N ALA A 25 8.50 -23.00 -21.20
CA ALA A 25 7.05 -23.14 -21.27
C ALA A 25 6.55 -23.35 -22.70
N VAL A 26 7.13 -22.65 -23.68
CA VAL A 26 6.83 -22.85 -25.10
C VAL A 26 7.27 -24.24 -25.57
N ALA A 27 8.47 -24.67 -25.20
CA ALA A 27 8.98 -26.00 -25.56
C ALA A 27 8.15 -27.14 -24.93
N ALA A 28 7.59 -26.91 -23.74
CA ALA A 28 6.67 -27.84 -23.09
C ALA A 28 5.26 -27.84 -23.69
N GLY A 29 4.97 -26.94 -24.65
CA GLY A 29 3.63 -26.79 -25.23
C GLY A 29 2.59 -26.33 -24.18
N ALA A 30 2.98 -25.42 -23.28
CA ALA A 30 2.10 -24.95 -22.19
C ALA A 30 0.77 -24.43 -22.77
N THR A 31 -0.34 -24.91 -22.21
CA THR A 31 -1.69 -24.56 -22.66
C THR A 31 -2.20 -23.31 -21.94
N GLU A 32 -3.05 -22.53 -22.63
CA GLU A 32 -3.82 -21.47 -21.99
C GLU A 32 -4.66 -22.01 -20.84
N ALA A 33 -4.85 -21.19 -19.84
CA ALA A 33 -5.62 -21.47 -18.65
C ALA A 33 -6.32 -20.21 -18.13
N ASN A 34 -7.01 -20.31 -17.00
CA ASN A 34 -7.66 -19.16 -16.38
C ASN A 34 -6.69 -17.99 -16.12
N ASP A 35 -5.41 -18.29 -15.87
CA ASP A 35 -4.36 -17.34 -15.51
C ASP A 35 -3.21 -17.27 -16.53
N LEU A 36 -3.40 -17.79 -17.75
CA LEU A 36 -2.42 -17.71 -18.84
C LEU A 36 -3.13 -17.50 -20.19
N ASP A 37 -2.69 -16.48 -20.93
CA ASP A 37 -3.23 -16.15 -22.24
C ASP A 37 -2.09 -15.85 -23.22
N TRP A 38 -2.03 -16.58 -24.34
CA TRP A 38 -1.00 -16.43 -25.36
C TRP A 38 -1.44 -15.48 -26.46
N LYS A 39 -0.57 -14.56 -26.85
CA LYS A 39 -0.83 -13.60 -27.93
C LYS A 39 0.34 -13.54 -28.89
N ARG A 40 0.08 -13.68 -30.15
CA ARG A 40 1.11 -13.61 -31.19
C ARG A 40 1.69 -12.21 -31.35
N HIS A 41 0.86 -11.18 -31.37
CA HIS A 41 1.24 -9.80 -31.66
C HIS A 41 0.75 -8.84 -30.60
N LEU A 42 1.50 -7.74 -30.41
CA LEU A 42 1.01 -6.62 -29.61
C LEU A 42 -0.21 -5.96 -30.26
N PRO A 43 -1.20 -5.51 -29.47
CA PRO A 43 -2.28 -4.70 -30.00
C PRO A 43 -1.75 -3.32 -30.44
N PRO A 44 -2.41 -2.63 -31.39
CA PRO A 44 -1.94 -1.32 -31.84
C PRO A 44 -1.96 -0.30 -30.67
N ALA A 45 -0.88 0.47 -30.49
CA ALA A 45 -0.80 1.50 -29.44
C ALA A 45 -1.88 2.58 -29.60
N LYS A 46 -2.16 2.97 -30.86
CA LYS A 46 -3.24 3.92 -31.14
C LYS A 46 -4.61 3.24 -31.03
N GLY A 47 -5.45 3.73 -30.14
CA GLY A 47 -6.78 3.18 -29.90
C GLY A 47 -6.77 1.89 -29.07
N LEU A 48 -5.74 1.67 -28.25
CA LEU A 48 -5.56 0.49 -27.40
C LEU A 48 -6.80 0.21 -26.53
N THR A 49 -7.46 1.24 -26.01
CA THR A 49 -8.69 1.14 -25.21
C THR A 49 -9.88 0.51 -25.97
N GLN A 50 -9.84 0.45 -27.30
CA GLN A 50 -10.87 -0.15 -28.16
C GLN A 50 -10.49 -1.56 -28.64
N THR A 51 -9.29 -2.06 -28.28
CA THR A 51 -8.84 -3.41 -28.60
C THR A 51 -9.36 -4.43 -27.57
N ASP A 52 -8.95 -5.68 -27.71
CA ASP A 52 -9.29 -6.71 -26.73
C ASP A 52 -8.44 -6.61 -25.43
N PHE A 53 -7.35 -5.83 -25.42
CA PHE A 53 -6.46 -5.72 -24.27
C PHE A 53 -7.18 -5.35 -22.95
N PRO A 54 -8.02 -4.30 -22.87
CA PRO A 54 -8.74 -4.01 -21.63
C PRO A 54 -9.69 -5.15 -21.20
N LYS A 55 -10.31 -5.82 -22.16
CA LYS A 55 -11.20 -6.96 -21.88
C LYS A 55 -10.39 -8.14 -21.28
N ASP A 56 -9.22 -8.45 -21.84
CA ASP A 56 -8.38 -9.54 -21.37
C ASP A 56 -7.80 -9.21 -19.98
N VAL A 57 -7.36 -7.96 -19.74
CA VAL A 57 -6.94 -7.49 -18.42
C VAL A 57 -8.07 -7.59 -17.40
N ALA A 58 -9.28 -7.10 -17.71
CA ALA A 58 -10.41 -7.18 -16.79
C ALA A 58 -10.82 -8.62 -16.51
N ALA A 59 -10.77 -9.50 -17.53
CA ALA A 59 -11.09 -10.93 -17.36
C ALA A 59 -10.09 -11.62 -16.42
N MET A 60 -8.78 -11.33 -16.57
CA MET A 60 -7.75 -11.84 -15.66
C MET A 60 -7.96 -11.32 -14.23
N ALA A 61 -8.13 -10.00 -14.05
CA ALA A 61 -8.35 -9.41 -12.74
C ALA A 61 -9.58 -9.99 -12.02
N ASN A 62 -10.67 -10.21 -12.77
CA ASN A 62 -11.90 -10.85 -12.28
C ASN A 62 -11.74 -12.34 -11.96
N SER A 63 -10.65 -12.98 -12.40
CA SER A 63 -10.40 -14.42 -12.27
C SER A 63 -9.24 -14.77 -11.34
N GLY A 64 -8.79 -13.80 -10.53
CA GLY A 64 -7.70 -14.01 -9.58
C GLY A 64 -6.30 -13.65 -10.11
N GLY A 65 -6.23 -12.87 -11.19
CA GLY A 65 -4.99 -12.46 -11.82
C GLY A 65 -4.47 -13.44 -12.85
N GLY A 66 -3.30 -13.13 -13.46
CA GLY A 66 -2.68 -14.01 -14.44
C GLY A 66 -1.66 -13.30 -15.33
N LEU A 67 -1.24 -13.99 -16.38
CA LEU A 67 -0.28 -13.51 -17.38
C LEU A 67 -0.92 -13.45 -18.77
N ILE A 68 -0.74 -12.32 -19.46
CA ILE A 68 -0.97 -12.18 -20.90
C ILE A 68 0.42 -12.06 -21.54
N VAL A 69 0.80 -13.06 -22.35
CA VAL A 69 2.13 -13.12 -22.94
C VAL A 69 2.05 -12.87 -24.43
N TYR A 70 2.70 -11.81 -24.88
CA TYR A 70 2.82 -11.44 -26.29
C TYR A 70 4.15 -11.91 -26.86
N GLY A 71 4.12 -12.40 -28.11
CA GLY A 71 5.28 -12.97 -28.80
C GLY A 71 5.30 -14.50 -28.78
N VAL A 72 4.16 -15.12 -28.56
CA VAL A 72 3.99 -16.58 -28.61
C VAL A 72 2.91 -16.96 -29.60
N GLU A 73 3.22 -17.86 -30.52
CA GLU A 73 2.28 -18.48 -31.43
C GLU A 73 1.63 -19.68 -30.74
N GLU A 74 0.33 -19.80 -30.88
CA GLU A 74 -0.43 -20.89 -30.32
C GLU A 74 -1.16 -21.69 -31.40
N SER A 75 -1.40 -22.96 -31.12
CA SER A 75 -2.30 -23.82 -31.87
C SER A 75 -3.11 -24.66 -30.90
N GLN A 76 -4.43 -24.66 -31.03
CA GLN A 76 -5.34 -25.36 -30.11
C GLN A 76 -5.08 -24.98 -28.63
N LYS A 77 -4.83 -23.69 -28.39
CA LYS A 77 -4.56 -23.13 -27.05
C LYS A 77 -3.19 -23.54 -26.44
N ALA A 78 -2.37 -24.29 -27.17
CA ALA A 78 -1.02 -24.67 -26.73
C ALA A 78 0.03 -23.80 -27.43
N ALA A 79 1.03 -23.35 -26.68
CA ALA A 79 2.17 -22.62 -27.25
C ALA A 79 2.92 -23.52 -28.26
N THR A 80 3.24 -22.98 -29.44
CA THR A 80 3.92 -23.71 -30.52
C THR A 80 5.26 -23.09 -30.92
N GLY A 81 5.48 -21.82 -30.63
CA GLY A 81 6.72 -21.14 -30.98
C GLY A 81 6.78 -19.69 -30.54
N ARG A 82 7.98 -19.12 -30.61
CA ARG A 82 8.25 -17.71 -30.34
C ARG A 82 8.15 -16.88 -31.63
N VAL A 83 7.56 -15.71 -31.52
CA VAL A 83 7.47 -14.69 -32.57
C VAL A 83 8.00 -13.39 -32.03
N ASP A 84 8.81 -12.65 -32.81
CA ASP A 84 9.28 -11.33 -32.41
C ASP A 84 8.12 -10.31 -32.43
N ILE A 85 7.89 -9.61 -31.33
CA ILE A 85 6.84 -8.59 -31.20
C ILE A 85 7.23 -7.24 -31.81
N GLY A 86 8.48 -7.07 -32.23
CA GLY A 86 9.03 -5.80 -32.69
C GLY A 86 9.50 -4.90 -31.55
N GLU A 87 9.61 -3.60 -31.85
CA GLU A 87 10.04 -2.62 -30.84
C GLU A 87 8.96 -2.38 -29.79
N PHE A 88 9.39 -2.37 -28.52
CA PHE A 88 8.56 -2.08 -27.37
C PHE A 88 9.30 -1.09 -26.49
N ASP A 89 8.83 0.15 -26.47
CA ASP A 89 9.40 1.26 -25.73
C ASP A 89 8.63 1.56 -24.43
N GLU A 90 9.16 2.47 -23.66
CA GLU A 90 8.54 2.93 -22.41
C GLU A 90 7.19 3.64 -22.67
N THR A 91 7.05 4.31 -23.81
CA THR A 91 5.82 4.99 -24.20
C THR A 91 4.68 3.99 -24.42
N TYR A 92 5.01 2.86 -25.06
CA TYR A 92 4.04 1.78 -25.26
C TYR A 92 3.64 1.13 -23.94
N GLU A 93 4.59 0.86 -23.03
CA GLU A 93 4.31 0.33 -21.70
C GLU A 93 3.37 1.24 -20.90
N ARG A 94 3.66 2.54 -20.94
CA ARG A 94 2.79 3.55 -20.31
C ARG A 94 1.38 3.56 -20.91
N THR A 95 1.26 3.32 -22.21
CA THR A 95 -0.04 3.22 -22.88
C THR A 95 -0.83 1.98 -22.43
N LEU A 96 -0.17 0.83 -22.20
CA LEU A 96 -0.82 -0.37 -21.64
C LEU A 96 -1.38 -0.09 -20.23
N ARG A 97 -0.57 0.49 -19.35
CA ARG A 97 -0.99 0.85 -17.99
C ARG A 97 -2.15 1.86 -18.02
N SER A 98 -2.06 2.89 -18.85
CA SER A 98 -3.13 3.87 -19.02
C SER A 98 -4.44 3.25 -19.52
N ALA A 99 -4.39 2.27 -20.43
CA ALA A 99 -5.58 1.59 -20.92
C ALA A 99 -6.27 0.76 -19.84
N ALA A 100 -5.51 0.10 -18.95
CA ALA A 100 -6.06 -0.63 -17.82
C ALA A 100 -6.76 0.29 -16.80
N ILE A 101 -6.31 1.54 -16.70
CA ILE A 101 -6.91 2.53 -15.81
C ILE A 101 -8.13 3.18 -16.44
N THR A 102 -8.07 3.53 -17.73
CA THR A 102 -9.09 4.39 -18.35
C THR A 102 -10.23 3.63 -19.04
N ALA A 103 -10.00 2.39 -19.45
CA ALA A 103 -10.99 1.59 -20.18
C ALA A 103 -11.71 0.55 -19.32
N ILE A 104 -11.34 0.41 -18.06
CA ILE A 104 -11.87 -0.57 -17.10
C ILE A 104 -12.46 0.17 -15.90
N SER A 105 -13.63 -0.25 -15.41
CA SER A 105 -14.27 0.35 -14.25
C SER A 105 -14.77 -0.72 -13.26
N PRO A 106 -14.29 -0.72 -11.99
CA PRO A 106 -13.19 0.08 -11.49
C PRO A 106 -11.88 -0.20 -12.23
N PRO A 107 -10.90 0.71 -12.20
CA PRO A 107 -9.60 0.50 -12.85
C PRO A 107 -8.86 -0.72 -12.32
N VAL A 108 -8.00 -1.32 -13.16
CA VAL A 108 -7.03 -2.33 -12.72
C VAL A 108 -5.67 -1.65 -12.58
N PHE A 109 -5.19 -1.58 -11.34
CA PHE A 109 -3.88 -1.05 -11.00
C PHE A 109 -2.85 -2.16 -10.87
N GLY A 110 -1.57 -1.80 -10.73
CA GLY A 110 -0.51 -2.76 -10.40
C GLY A 110 -0.12 -3.71 -11.54
N LEU A 111 -0.40 -3.38 -12.82
CA LEU A 111 0.11 -4.18 -13.93
C LEU A 111 1.65 -4.16 -13.94
N ASN A 112 2.27 -5.34 -13.95
CA ASN A 112 3.70 -5.48 -14.17
C ASN A 112 3.98 -5.92 -15.60
N VAL A 113 4.88 -5.21 -16.29
CA VAL A 113 5.25 -5.52 -17.66
C VAL A 113 6.70 -6.01 -17.66
N HIS A 114 6.87 -7.28 -17.95
CA HIS A 114 8.18 -7.95 -18.02
C HIS A 114 8.64 -8.02 -19.47
N ARG A 115 9.80 -7.42 -19.76
CA ARG A 115 10.44 -7.47 -21.08
C ARG A 115 11.33 -8.69 -21.14
N LEU A 116 11.12 -9.55 -22.12
CA LEU A 116 11.82 -10.80 -22.30
C LEU A 116 12.47 -10.80 -23.69
N GLU A 117 13.75 -11.12 -23.76
CA GLU A 117 14.50 -11.15 -25.01
C GLU A 117 15.46 -12.36 -25.03
N GLY A 118 15.30 -13.23 -26.02
CA GLY A 118 16.14 -14.39 -26.23
C GLY A 118 16.14 -14.79 -27.71
N ASP A 119 17.29 -15.28 -28.20
CA ASP A 119 17.49 -15.73 -29.57
C ASP A 119 17.06 -14.72 -30.65
N GLY A 120 17.18 -13.40 -30.33
CA GLY A 120 16.78 -12.33 -31.24
C GLY A 120 15.26 -12.15 -31.37
N LYS A 121 14.46 -12.77 -30.50
CA LYS A 121 13.00 -12.61 -30.45
C LYS A 121 12.60 -11.96 -29.14
N ARG A 122 11.95 -10.80 -29.25
CA ARG A 122 11.41 -10.04 -28.11
C ARG A 122 10.01 -10.52 -27.79
N ALA A 123 9.70 -10.60 -26.51
CA ALA A 123 8.38 -10.87 -25.97
C ALA A 123 8.09 -9.97 -24.77
N ILE A 124 6.84 -9.80 -24.41
CA ILE A 124 6.46 -9.21 -23.14
C ILE A 124 5.46 -10.11 -22.42
N ALA A 125 5.57 -10.17 -21.11
CA ALA A 125 4.57 -10.75 -20.25
C ALA A 125 3.94 -9.64 -19.41
N VAL A 126 2.63 -9.43 -19.56
CA VAL A 126 1.84 -8.50 -18.74
C VAL A 126 1.26 -9.31 -17.60
N GLU A 127 1.77 -9.10 -16.41
CA GLU A 127 1.24 -9.68 -15.19
C GLU A 127 0.10 -8.82 -14.68
N VAL A 128 -1.08 -9.40 -14.62
CA VAL A 128 -2.30 -8.77 -14.11
C VAL A 128 -2.51 -9.26 -12.69
N PRO A 129 -2.58 -8.37 -11.70
CA PRO A 129 -2.78 -8.78 -10.32
C PRO A 129 -4.19 -9.32 -10.08
N ALA A 130 -4.34 -10.15 -9.04
CA ALA A 130 -5.65 -10.44 -8.47
C ALA A 130 -6.26 -9.15 -7.93
N SER A 131 -7.56 -8.98 -8.10
CA SER A 131 -8.25 -7.79 -7.60
C SER A 131 -9.43 -8.15 -6.72
N ILE A 132 -9.52 -7.44 -5.58
CA ILE A 132 -10.68 -7.50 -4.67
C ILE A 132 -11.74 -6.44 -5.03
N ASP A 133 -11.44 -5.53 -5.95
CA ASP A 133 -12.35 -4.47 -6.39
C ASP A 133 -13.30 -4.90 -7.52
N GLY A 134 -13.28 -6.19 -7.88
CA GLY A 134 -14.21 -6.74 -8.85
C GLY A 134 -15.70 -6.49 -8.52
N PRO A 135 -16.60 -6.61 -9.48
CA PRO A 135 -16.32 -6.90 -10.88
C PRO A 135 -15.74 -5.71 -11.65
N HIS A 136 -14.68 -5.96 -12.40
CA HIS A 136 -14.14 -5.00 -13.36
C HIS A 136 -14.96 -5.04 -14.65
N LEU A 137 -15.53 -3.89 -14.99
CA LEU A 137 -16.47 -3.74 -16.11
C LEU A 137 -15.78 -3.10 -17.31
N ILE A 138 -16.13 -3.54 -18.49
CA ILE A 138 -15.75 -2.93 -19.77
C ILE A 138 -16.96 -2.23 -20.35
N TYR A 139 -16.78 -0.98 -20.76
CA TYR A 139 -17.79 -0.20 -21.45
C TYR A 139 -17.49 -0.17 -22.95
N ARG A 140 -18.51 -0.46 -23.75
CA ARG A 140 -18.48 -0.29 -25.21
C ARG A 140 -19.73 0.44 -25.64
N ASN A 141 -19.58 1.73 -25.93
CA ASN A 141 -20.69 2.64 -26.24
C ASN A 141 -21.74 2.64 -25.10
N ASP A 142 -22.96 2.20 -25.41
CA ASP A 142 -24.10 2.19 -24.48
C ASP A 142 -24.20 0.90 -23.64
N TYR A 143 -23.26 -0.04 -23.81
CA TYR A 143 -23.28 -1.33 -23.13
C TYR A 143 -22.07 -1.49 -22.24
N PHE A 144 -22.26 -2.21 -21.15
CA PHE A 144 -21.16 -2.68 -20.31
C PHE A 144 -21.30 -4.18 -20.04
N GLY A 145 -20.18 -4.80 -19.69
CA GLY A 145 -20.15 -6.20 -19.28
C GLY A 145 -18.94 -6.47 -18.41
N ALA A 146 -19.02 -7.52 -17.60
CA ALA A 146 -17.92 -8.02 -16.79
C ALA A 146 -17.36 -9.29 -17.45
N PRO A 147 -16.17 -9.23 -18.07
CA PRO A 147 -15.53 -10.42 -18.61
C PRO A 147 -14.89 -11.25 -17.49
N ILE A 148 -14.91 -12.57 -17.66
CA ILE A 148 -14.25 -13.51 -16.74
C ILE A 148 -13.59 -14.62 -17.56
N ARG A 149 -12.47 -15.16 -17.09
CA ARG A 149 -11.85 -16.36 -17.67
C ARG A 149 -12.68 -17.59 -17.29
N ASN A 150 -12.87 -18.42 -18.25
CA ASN A 150 -13.46 -19.74 -18.09
C ASN A 150 -12.53 -20.72 -18.81
N ASP A 151 -11.55 -21.23 -18.08
CA ASP A 151 -10.42 -21.96 -18.63
C ASP A 151 -9.64 -21.08 -19.64
N SER A 152 -9.50 -21.47 -20.88
CA SER A 152 -8.81 -20.72 -21.93
C SER A 152 -9.66 -19.65 -22.63
N ASP A 153 -10.96 -19.55 -22.32
CA ASP A 153 -11.86 -18.63 -22.98
C ASP A 153 -12.25 -17.44 -22.07
N THR A 154 -12.43 -16.27 -22.68
CA THR A 154 -13.04 -15.13 -22.00
C THR A 154 -14.54 -15.13 -22.28
N ILE A 155 -15.35 -15.24 -21.23
CA ILE A 155 -16.82 -15.18 -21.30
C ILE A 155 -17.34 -13.96 -20.53
N TRP A 156 -18.58 -13.57 -20.81
CA TRP A 156 -19.26 -12.52 -20.05
C TRP A 156 -19.99 -13.09 -18.85
N MET A 157 -19.81 -12.47 -17.69
CA MET A 157 -20.54 -12.84 -16.48
C MET A 157 -22.04 -12.67 -16.66
N LYS A 158 -22.79 -13.62 -16.09
CA LYS A 158 -24.22 -13.49 -15.91
C LYS A 158 -24.53 -12.64 -14.67
N GLU A 159 -25.75 -12.13 -14.62
CA GLU A 159 -26.21 -11.24 -13.54
C GLU A 159 -25.86 -11.77 -12.14
N ARG A 160 -26.12 -13.05 -11.84
CA ARG A 160 -25.80 -13.67 -10.54
C ARG A 160 -24.30 -13.69 -10.22
N GLN A 161 -23.43 -13.80 -11.23
CA GLN A 161 -21.99 -13.76 -11.04
C GLN A 161 -21.53 -12.34 -10.70
N ILE A 162 -22.09 -11.35 -11.39
CA ILE A 162 -21.86 -9.92 -11.12
C ILE A 162 -22.33 -9.58 -9.69
N GLU A 163 -23.55 -10.02 -9.32
CA GLU A 163 -24.08 -9.86 -7.94
C GLU A 163 -23.15 -10.48 -6.91
N ALA A 164 -22.70 -11.71 -7.14
CA ALA A 164 -21.81 -12.42 -6.21
C ALA A 164 -20.48 -11.69 -6.01
N MET A 165 -19.89 -11.14 -7.09
CA MET A 165 -18.66 -10.36 -6.99
C MET A 165 -18.86 -9.03 -6.25
N TYR A 166 -19.96 -8.31 -6.50
CA TYR A 166 -20.26 -7.11 -5.71
C TYR A 166 -20.46 -7.44 -4.23
N ARG A 167 -21.14 -8.56 -3.92
CA ARG A 167 -21.32 -9.00 -2.54
C ARG A 167 -19.98 -9.32 -1.88
N ALA A 168 -19.12 -10.08 -2.56
CA ALA A 168 -17.78 -10.38 -2.07
C ALA A 168 -16.96 -9.12 -1.82
N ARG A 169 -17.00 -8.13 -2.74
CA ARG A 169 -16.34 -6.84 -2.59
C ARG A 169 -16.84 -6.05 -1.37
N PHE A 170 -18.15 -6.06 -1.10
CA PHE A 170 -18.71 -5.38 0.08
C PHE A 170 -18.37 -6.12 1.37
N GLU A 171 -18.35 -7.44 1.35
CA GLU A 171 -17.93 -8.26 2.49
C GLU A 171 -16.46 -8.03 2.81
N GLU A 172 -15.59 -7.99 1.78
CA GLU A 172 -14.16 -7.73 1.94
C GLU A 172 -13.90 -6.35 2.54
N ARG A 173 -14.57 -5.31 2.04
CA ARG A 173 -14.46 -3.96 2.61
C ARG A 173 -14.92 -3.90 4.07
N ARG A 174 -15.96 -4.65 4.41
CA ARG A 174 -16.40 -4.76 5.82
C ARG A 174 -15.36 -5.47 6.67
N HIS A 175 -14.79 -6.58 6.21
CA HIS A 175 -13.73 -7.30 6.92
C HIS A 175 -12.48 -6.44 7.09
N ALA A 176 -12.08 -5.68 6.08
CA ALA A 176 -10.97 -4.75 6.17
C ALA A 176 -11.22 -3.65 7.22
N SER A 177 -12.43 -3.07 7.24
CA SER A 177 -12.81 -2.10 8.27
C SER A 177 -12.85 -2.71 9.68
N GLU A 178 -13.40 -3.92 9.83
CA GLU A 178 -13.42 -4.66 11.11
C GLU A 178 -11.98 -5.00 11.58
N ALA A 179 -11.07 -5.34 10.64
CA ALA A 179 -9.67 -5.58 10.96
C ALA A 179 -8.97 -4.30 11.44
N LEU A 180 -9.20 -3.15 10.78
CA LEU A 180 -8.70 -1.86 11.23
C LEU A 180 -9.26 -1.46 12.59
N ASP A 181 -10.57 -1.70 12.85
CA ASP A 181 -11.20 -1.46 14.17
C ASP A 181 -10.53 -2.30 15.27
N ALA A 182 -10.29 -3.58 14.99
CA ALA A 182 -9.64 -4.48 15.93
C ALA A 182 -8.18 -4.06 16.22
N LEU A 183 -7.41 -3.74 15.18
CA LEU A 183 -6.03 -3.26 15.31
C LEU A 183 -5.96 -1.94 16.08
N PHE A 184 -6.86 -1.00 15.77
CA PHE A 184 -6.92 0.30 16.42
C PHE A 184 -7.28 0.15 17.90
N SER A 185 -8.30 -0.65 18.22
CA SER A 185 -8.68 -0.96 19.59
C SER A 185 -7.56 -1.66 20.37
N GLU A 186 -6.83 -2.58 19.74
CA GLU A 186 -5.69 -3.26 20.36
C GLU A 186 -4.53 -2.28 20.61
N ALA A 187 -4.19 -1.40 19.67
CA ALA A 187 -3.11 -0.43 19.79
C ALA A 187 -3.41 0.66 20.83
N SER A 188 -4.68 1.06 20.98
CA SER A 188 -5.12 2.04 21.98
C SER A 188 -5.26 1.45 23.39
N ALA A 189 -5.41 0.13 23.51
CA ALA A 189 -5.64 -0.52 24.79
C ALA A 189 -4.51 -0.28 25.79
N GLY A 190 -4.87 0.14 27.01
CA GLY A 190 -3.93 0.37 28.10
C GLY A 190 -3.12 1.67 27.98
N ARG A 191 -3.52 2.60 27.09
CA ARG A 191 -2.98 3.96 27.04
C ARG A 191 -3.71 4.84 28.05
N ASP A 192 -2.98 5.77 28.67
CA ASP A 192 -3.51 6.72 29.63
C ASP A 192 -4.14 7.95 28.94
N SER A 193 -5.10 7.69 28.05
CA SER A 193 -5.74 8.72 27.21
C SER A 193 -6.56 9.76 27.99
N ASP A 194 -6.76 9.57 29.28
CA ASP A 194 -7.34 10.53 30.21
C ASP A 194 -6.34 11.56 30.72
N THR A 195 -5.05 11.29 30.65
CA THR A 195 -3.97 12.17 31.08
C THR A 195 -3.23 12.86 29.96
N ARG A 196 -3.16 12.21 28.79
CA ARG A 196 -2.51 12.76 27.58
C ARG A 196 -3.10 12.21 26.29
N ALA A 197 -3.01 12.99 25.23
CA ALA A 197 -3.42 12.58 23.90
C ALA A 197 -2.45 11.54 23.30
N TRP A 198 -3.00 10.49 22.70
CA TRP A 198 -2.28 9.42 22.01
C TRP A 198 -2.63 9.36 20.55
N LEU A 199 -1.65 9.45 19.67
CA LEU A 199 -1.84 9.12 18.26
C LEU A 199 -1.78 7.60 18.12
N ILE A 200 -2.82 7.04 17.51
CA ILE A 200 -2.94 5.63 17.17
C ILE A 200 -3.00 5.55 15.65
N ALA A 201 -2.05 4.85 15.07
CA ALA A 201 -2.01 4.59 13.64
C ALA A 201 -1.90 3.09 13.38
N VAL A 202 -2.72 2.58 12.47
CA VAL A 202 -2.75 1.17 12.11
C VAL A 202 -2.84 1.03 10.60
N ALA A 203 -2.20 0.01 10.07
CA ALA A 203 -2.30 -0.33 8.65
C ALA A 203 -2.47 -1.85 8.50
N HIS A 204 -3.39 -2.25 7.62
CA HIS A 204 -3.71 -3.64 7.32
C HIS A 204 -3.58 -3.88 5.81
N PRO A 205 -2.86 -4.94 5.36
CA PRO A 205 -2.80 -5.25 3.94
C PRO A 205 -4.17 -5.68 3.43
N ARG A 206 -4.63 -5.11 2.31
CA ARG A 206 -5.93 -5.42 1.71
C ARG A 206 -6.04 -6.88 1.27
N ILE A 207 -4.93 -7.45 0.83
CA ILE A 207 -4.81 -8.87 0.49
C ILE A 207 -3.60 -9.42 1.25
N PRO A 208 -3.78 -9.90 2.50
CA PRO A 208 -2.68 -10.49 3.26
C PRO A 208 -2.10 -11.69 2.51
N ARG A 209 -0.82 -11.64 2.19
CA ARG A 209 -0.12 -12.78 1.60
C ARG A 209 0.29 -13.72 2.72
N PHE A 210 -0.30 -14.92 2.72
CA PHE A 210 0.05 -15.97 3.70
C PHE A 210 1.47 -16.47 3.41
N ARG A 211 2.38 -16.12 4.30
CA ARG A 211 3.77 -16.56 4.32
C ARG A 211 4.10 -17.14 5.68
N ASP A 212 5.30 -17.69 5.79
CA ASP A 212 5.84 -18.07 7.11
C ASP A 212 5.80 -16.87 8.06
N PRO A 213 5.52 -17.10 9.35
CA PRO A 213 5.48 -16.03 10.34
C PRO A 213 6.76 -15.20 10.32
N THR A 214 6.63 -13.87 10.37
CA THR A 214 7.75 -12.94 10.44
C THR A 214 8.70 -13.32 11.57
N THR A 215 9.96 -13.54 11.26
CA THR A 215 10.99 -13.86 12.26
C THR A 215 11.42 -12.60 13.03
N ARG A 216 12.05 -12.79 14.19
CA ARG A 216 12.60 -11.66 14.98
C ARG A 216 13.65 -10.87 14.20
N ASP A 217 14.48 -11.56 13.43
CA ASP A 217 15.54 -10.92 12.63
C ASP A 217 14.95 -10.14 11.44
N MET A 218 13.90 -10.66 10.81
CA MET A 218 13.14 -9.92 9.79
C MET A 218 12.52 -8.65 10.40
N ALA A 219 11.83 -8.76 11.54
CA ALA A 219 11.24 -7.59 12.19
C ALA A 219 12.28 -6.55 12.60
N ARG A 220 13.48 -6.98 13.07
CA ARG A 220 14.59 -6.08 13.36
C ARG A 220 15.11 -5.39 12.09
N TYR A 221 15.25 -6.14 10.99
CA TYR A 221 15.64 -5.59 9.70
C TYR A 221 14.63 -4.52 9.22
N VAL A 222 13.33 -4.84 9.23
CA VAL A 222 12.26 -3.89 8.86
C VAL A 222 12.37 -2.61 9.67
N LEU A 223 12.51 -2.70 10.99
CA LEU A 223 12.63 -1.52 11.85
C LEU A 223 13.91 -0.72 11.57
N SER A 224 15.03 -1.37 11.22
CA SER A 224 16.25 -0.65 10.82
C SER A 224 16.10 0.11 9.50
N GLU A 225 15.38 -0.45 8.53
CA GLU A 225 15.08 0.23 7.26
C GLU A 225 14.05 1.35 7.43
N THR A 226 13.18 1.26 8.43
CA THR A 226 12.16 2.28 8.71
C THR A 226 12.78 3.63 9.10
N VAL A 227 13.87 3.63 9.87
CA VAL A 227 14.50 4.87 10.38
C VAL A 227 14.91 5.85 9.27
N PRO A 228 15.71 5.44 8.26
CA PRO A 228 16.09 6.35 7.18
C PRO A 228 14.90 6.80 6.33
N LEU A 229 13.89 5.95 6.13
CA LEU A 229 12.68 6.32 5.39
C LEU A 229 11.87 7.39 6.14
N ALA A 230 11.65 7.22 7.44
CA ALA A 230 10.93 8.19 8.27
C ALA A 230 11.60 9.58 8.22
N LEU A 231 12.93 9.62 8.33
CA LEU A 231 13.71 10.86 8.26
C LEU A 231 13.75 11.48 6.85
N ALA A 232 13.50 10.70 5.80
CA ALA A 232 13.33 11.22 4.45
C ALA A 232 11.98 11.91 4.27
N TYR A 233 10.93 11.45 4.96
CA TYR A 233 9.59 12.07 4.91
C TYR A 233 9.51 13.31 5.81
N ALA A 234 9.98 13.21 7.06
CA ALA A 234 9.96 14.33 8.01
C ALA A 234 11.34 14.54 8.64
N SER A 235 11.84 15.78 8.57
CA SER A 235 13.18 16.07 9.09
C SER A 235 13.20 16.16 10.63
N ARG A 236 14.31 15.75 11.24
CA ARG A 236 14.57 15.89 12.70
C ARG A 236 14.47 17.32 13.24
N ASN A 237 14.67 18.32 12.36
CA ASN A 237 14.77 19.73 12.79
C ASN A 237 13.39 20.37 13.00
N GLY A 238 12.51 19.77 13.75
CA GLY A 238 11.20 20.35 14.01
C GLY A 238 10.20 19.44 14.68
N GLY A 239 10.59 18.21 14.99
CA GLY A 239 9.67 17.27 15.64
C GLY A 239 10.40 16.12 16.33
N VAL A 240 9.65 15.38 17.13
CA VAL A 240 10.15 14.19 17.85
C VAL A 240 9.55 12.97 17.17
N HIS A 241 10.41 12.16 16.56
CA HIS A 241 10.01 10.90 15.98
C HIS A 241 9.79 9.82 17.07
N PRO A 242 8.58 9.23 17.15
CA PRO A 242 8.32 8.10 18.06
C PRO A 242 9.33 6.95 17.89
N LEU A 243 9.73 6.68 16.65
CA LEU A 243 10.67 5.63 16.28
C LEU A 243 12.03 5.78 16.96
N GLU A 244 12.50 7.01 17.17
CA GLU A 244 13.78 7.28 17.86
C GLU A 244 13.73 6.93 19.36
N ASN A 245 12.54 6.77 19.90
CA ASN A 245 12.32 6.49 21.32
C ASN A 245 12.07 5.02 21.62
N VAL A 246 11.89 4.16 20.60
CA VAL A 246 11.67 2.72 20.82
C VAL A 246 12.97 1.94 20.83
N ASP A 247 13.01 0.86 21.63
CA ASP A 247 14.15 -0.05 21.69
C ASP A 247 14.08 -1.09 20.56
N LEU A 248 14.74 -0.78 19.44
CA LEU A 248 14.79 -1.63 18.26
C LEU A 248 15.58 -2.94 18.49
N ASN A 249 16.42 -2.99 19.51
CA ASN A 249 17.25 -4.16 19.81
C ASN A 249 16.53 -5.18 20.69
N ASN A 250 15.51 -4.75 21.43
CA ASN A 250 14.80 -5.58 22.40
C ASN A 250 13.34 -5.82 22.00
N LEU A 251 13.15 -6.40 20.81
CA LEU A 251 11.82 -6.77 20.33
C LEU A 251 11.19 -7.82 21.24
N ARG A 252 9.98 -7.57 21.69
CA ARG A 252 9.16 -8.47 22.50
C ARG A 252 8.22 -9.29 21.60
N THR A 253 8.01 -10.53 21.98
CA THR A 253 7.02 -11.38 21.33
C THR A 253 5.62 -11.02 21.84
N GLY A 254 4.69 -10.73 20.95
CA GLY A 254 3.27 -10.63 21.22
C GLY A 254 2.49 -11.77 20.55
N LEU A 255 1.16 -11.75 20.66
CA LEU A 255 0.31 -12.70 19.96
C LEU A 255 0.38 -12.43 18.45
N ARG A 256 1.05 -13.30 17.69
CA ARG A 256 1.26 -13.22 16.24
C ARG A 256 1.88 -11.88 15.77
N ARG A 257 2.77 -11.28 16.60
CA ARG A 257 3.46 -10.03 16.28
C ARG A 257 4.77 -9.85 17.02
N TRP A 258 5.58 -8.94 16.52
CA TRP A 258 6.75 -8.40 17.20
C TRP A 258 6.43 -6.99 17.68
N VAL A 259 6.83 -6.66 18.90
CA VAL A 259 6.56 -5.36 19.55
C VAL A 259 7.86 -4.68 19.93
N ALA A 260 8.04 -3.45 19.47
CA ALA A 260 9.07 -2.53 19.92
C ALA A 260 8.43 -1.50 20.88
N VAL A 261 9.03 -1.30 22.03
CA VAL A 261 8.51 -0.42 23.10
C VAL A 261 9.50 0.69 23.36
N SER A 262 9.01 1.86 23.72
CA SER A 262 9.89 2.98 24.04
C SER A 262 10.79 2.68 25.24
N MET A 263 11.96 3.31 25.22
CA MET A 263 12.92 3.32 26.34
C MET A 263 12.57 4.41 27.38
N ALA A 264 11.41 5.04 27.27
CA ALA A 264 10.97 6.07 28.19
C ALA A 264 10.86 5.48 29.61
N ILE A 265 11.61 6.05 30.55
CA ILE A 265 11.66 5.60 31.93
C ILE A 265 11.30 6.78 32.83
N GLY A 266 10.20 6.63 33.59
CA GLY A 266 9.74 7.58 34.60
C GLY A 266 9.01 8.81 34.01
N ASP A 267 8.43 9.62 34.88
CA ASP A 267 7.49 10.71 34.57
C ASP A 267 8.04 11.79 33.63
N ARG A 268 9.34 12.07 33.71
CA ARG A 268 9.99 13.13 32.91
C ARG A 268 10.15 12.79 31.43
N SER A 269 10.04 11.54 31.04
CA SER A 269 10.18 11.07 29.64
C SER A 269 8.94 10.40 29.11
N SER A 270 7.86 10.37 29.88
CA SER A 270 6.60 9.72 29.50
C SER A 270 5.97 10.28 28.23
N TRP A 271 6.19 11.57 27.92
CA TRP A 271 5.77 12.20 26.67
C TRP A 271 6.46 11.63 25.41
N LYS A 272 7.51 10.81 25.58
CA LYS A 272 8.19 10.09 24.51
C LYS A 272 7.71 8.64 24.36
N GLU A 273 6.70 8.26 25.10
CA GLU A 273 6.22 6.89 25.08
C GLU A 273 5.66 6.51 23.72
N ALA A 274 6.14 5.39 23.18
CA ALA A 274 5.72 4.87 21.90
C ALA A 274 5.77 3.33 21.89
N TRP A 275 4.86 2.73 21.13
CA TRP A 275 4.73 1.30 20.92
C TRP A 275 4.52 1.03 19.45
N MET A 276 5.38 0.20 18.85
CA MET A 276 5.26 -0.22 17.47
C MET A 276 5.10 -1.73 17.40
N SER A 277 4.29 -2.21 16.45
CA SER A 277 4.17 -3.65 16.21
C SER A 277 4.21 -3.97 14.72
N ILE A 278 4.80 -5.12 14.41
CA ILE A 278 4.78 -5.76 13.11
C ILE A 278 4.09 -7.12 13.28
N HIS A 279 2.94 -7.29 12.67
CA HIS A 279 2.15 -8.51 12.74
C HIS A 279 2.60 -9.52 11.67
N HIS A 280 2.29 -10.81 11.89
CA HIS A 280 2.69 -11.87 10.95
C HIS A 280 1.93 -11.84 9.62
N ASP A 281 0.79 -11.18 9.56
CA ASP A 281 0.01 -10.94 8.34
C ASP A 281 0.48 -9.72 7.53
N GLY A 282 1.50 -9.01 8.04
CA GLY A 282 2.02 -7.78 7.45
C GLY A 282 1.36 -6.50 7.96
N SER A 283 0.38 -6.59 8.86
CA SER A 283 -0.19 -5.40 9.51
C SER A 283 0.83 -4.71 10.39
N VAL A 284 0.74 -3.39 10.51
CA VAL A 284 1.59 -2.59 11.39
C VAL A 284 0.75 -1.68 12.28
N THR A 285 1.24 -1.42 13.49
CA THR A 285 0.60 -0.51 14.44
C THR A 285 1.61 0.40 15.10
N LEU A 286 1.21 1.65 15.36
CA LEU A 286 1.92 2.63 16.16
C LEU A 286 0.95 3.24 17.17
N ALA A 287 1.33 3.27 18.44
CA ALA A 287 0.74 4.12 19.46
C ALA A 287 1.83 5.03 20.01
N ALA A 288 1.65 6.34 19.93
CA ALA A 288 2.62 7.32 20.39
C ALA A 288 1.95 8.42 21.23
N ALA A 289 2.54 8.75 22.35
CA ALA A 289 2.13 9.93 23.10
C ALA A 289 2.42 11.18 22.26
N VAL A 290 1.41 12.00 21.98
CA VAL A 290 1.53 13.25 21.22
C VAL A 290 1.13 14.47 22.02
N GLY A 291 0.39 14.29 23.12
CA GLY A 291 0.07 15.34 24.07
C GLY A 291 1.12 15.45 25.17
N GLY A 292 1.22 16.63 25.82
CA GLY A 292 2.12 16.86 26.94
C GLY A 292 3.59 16.87 26.58
N HIS A 293 3.96 17.16 25.33
CA HIS A 293 5.34 17.23 24.88
C HIS A 293 6.12 18.35 25.58
N ARG A 294 7.44 18.22 25.57
CA ARG A 294 8.31 19.20 26.18
C ARG A 294 8.33 20.48 25.35
N LYS A 295 7.98 21.61 25.98
CA LYS A 295 7.97 22.95 25.39
C LYS A 295 9.30 23.68 25.54
N SER A 296 9.95 23.56 26.70
CA SER A 296 11.27 24.15 27.00
C SER A 296 12.00 23.29 28.01
N HIS A 297 13.16 23.77 28.55
CA HIS A 297 13.97 23.01 29.50
C HIS A 297 13.16 22.46 30.68
N ASP A 298 12.22 23.26 31.24
CA ASP A 298 11.47 22.92 32.46
C ASP A 298 9.94 23.04 32.28
N THR A 299 9.46 23.25 31.08
CA THR A 299 8.02 23.39 30.81
C THR A 299 7.54 22.36 29.79
N TYR A 300 6.31 21.92 29.98
CA TYR A 300 5.64 20.96 29.10
C TYR A 300 4.31 21.53 28.63
N PHE A 301 3.84 21.08 27.50
CA PHE A 301 2.46 21.28 27.09
C PHE A 301 1.54 20.47 27.98
N GLU A 302 0.27 20.87 28.03
CA GLU A 302 -0.75 20.08 28.70
C GLU A 302 -1.07 18.80 27.90
N GLY A 303 -1.66 17.81 28.58
CA GLY A 303 -1.95 16.51 27.94
C GLY A 303 -2.84 16.58 26.72
N TRP A 304 -3.68 17.63 26.61
CA TRP A 304 -4.56 17.90 25.46
C TRP A 304 -3.94 18.85 24.42
N GLU A 305 -2.78 19.42 24.70
CA GLU A 305 -2.06 20.26 23.75
C GLU A 305 -1.11 19.39 22.94
N VAL A 306 -1.31 19.36 21.63
CA VAL A 306 -0.57 18.54 20.67
C VAL A 306 0.11 19.42 19.65
N GLU A 307 1.44 19.34 19.55
CA GLU A 307 2.15 20.00 18.46
C GLU A 307 1.86 19.30 17.12
N SER A 308 1.58 20.08 16.06
CA SER A 308 1.36 19.53 14.71
C SER A 308 2.55 18.69 14.25
N SER A 309 3.77 19.11 14.56
CA SER A 309 5.00 18.38 14.26
C SER A 309 5.06 16.97 14.89
N ALA A 310 4.46 16.77 16.08
CA ALA A 310 4.38 15.46 16.71
C ALA A 310 3.46 14.50 15.94
N ILE A 311 2.33 15.03 15.43
CA ILE A 311 1.43 14.27 14.54
C ILE A 311 2.15 13.90 13.24
N GLU A 312 2.82 14.88 12.62
CA GLU A 312 3.53 14.70 11.36
C GLU A 312 4.65 13.66 11.49
N CYS A 313 5.48 13.74 12.52
CA CYS A 313 6.55 12.74 12.77
C CYS A 313 6.00 11.34 13.02
N ALA A 314 4.91 11.21 13.78
CA ALA A 314 4.29 9.91 14.03
C ALA A 314 3.71 9.30 12.73
N ILE A 315 3.13 10.11 11.86
CA ILE A 315 2.63 9.67 10.55
C ILE A 315 3.81 9.28 9.64
N ALA A 316 4.87 10.07 9.59
CA ALA A 316 6.07 9.72 8.85
C ALA A 316 6.65 8.37 9.31
N ASP A 317 6.68 8.11 10.61
CA ASP A 317 7.20 6.88 11.20
C ASP A 317 6.33 5.66 10.85
N VAL A 318 5.01 5.75 10.99
CA VAL A 318 4.13 4.62 10.67
C VAL A 318 4.09 4.35 9.16
N MET A 319 4.10 5.37 8.33
CA MET A 319 4.12 5.20 6.87
C MET A 319 5.45 4.61 6.40
N ALA A 320 6.57 5.00 7.01
CA ALA A 320 7.87 4.37 6.78
C ALA A 320 7.88 2.90 7.23
N LEU A 321 7.31 2.60 8.41
CA LEU A 321 7.18 1.23 8.92
C LEU A 321 6.32 0.36 7.99
N LEU A 322 5.20 0.91 7.50
CA LEU A 322 4.33 0.26 6.53
C LEU A 322 5.13 -0.10 5.26
N ARG A 323 5.82 0.88 4.66
CA ARG A 323 6.58 0.67 3.41
C ARG A 323 7.68 -0.39 3.59
N ALA A 324 8.49 -0.31 4.64
CA ALA A 324 9.52 -1.29 4.94
C ALA A 324 8.94 -2.69 5.19
N THR A 325 7.77 -2.77 5.85
CA THR A 325 7.07 -4.03 6.07
C THR A 325 6.54 -4.60 4.76
N ALA A 326 5.94 -3.77 3.91
CA ALA A 326 5.42 -4.14 2.61
C ALA A 326 6.51 -4.75 1.71
N GLU A 327 7.67 -4.12 1.63
CA GLU A 327 8.83 -4.63 0.89
C GLU A 327 9.31 -5.98 1.43
N ALA A 328 9.31 -6.17 2.76
CA ALA A 328 9.73 -7.41 3.40
C ALA A 328 8.70 -8.55 3.27
N THR A 329 7.41 -8.23 3.19
CA THR A 329 6.31 -9.21 3.16
C THR A 329 5.66 -9.37 1.78
N ASP A 330 6.07 -8.57 0.78
CA ASP A 330 5.53 -8.56 -0.59
C ASP A 330 4.03 -8.21 -0.65
N ASN A 331 3.53 -7.48 0.34
CA ASN A 331 2.21 -6.91 0.32
C ASN A 331 2.27 -5.55 -0.42
N GLU A 332 1.23 -5.23 -1.18
CA GLU A 332 1.27 -4.04 -2.05
C GLU A 332 0.35 -2.93 -1.56
N GLU A 333 -0.92 -3.26 -1.32
CA GLU A 333 -1.94 -2.28 -0.92
C GLU A 333 -2.30 -2.42 0.55
N TYR A 334 -2.44 -1.28 1.22
CA TYR A 334 -2.82 -1.21 2.63
C TYR A 334 -3.94 -0.21 2.85
N ASP A 335 -4.89 -0.59 3.69
CA ASP A 335 -5.80 0.34 4.31
C ASP A 335 -5.16 0.86 5.60
N VAL A 336 -5.13 2.18 5.76
CA VAL A 336 -4.47 2.89 6.85
C VAL A 336 -5.50 3.70 7.61
N ARG A 337 -5.44 3.68 8.96
CA ARG A 337 -6.25 4.53 9.83
C ARG A 337 -5.35 5.22 10.83
N VAL A 338 -5.52 6.54 10.97
CA VAL A 338 -4.85 7.37 11.97
C VAL A 338 -5.88 8.12 12.78
N GLY A 339 -5.78 8.03 14.09
CA GLY A 339 -6.65 8.75 15.01
C GLY A 339 -5.90 9.28 16.22
N ILE A 340 -6.50 10.18 16.98
CA ILE A 340 -5.98 10.64 18.28
C ILE A 340 -7.00 10.27 19.35
N GLU A 341 -6.57 9.45 20.30
CA GLU A 341 -7.32 9.07 21.49
C GLU A 341 -7.07 10.08 22.61
N TRP A 342 -8.13 10.74 23.04
CA TRP A 342 -8.18 11.65 24.15
C TRP A 342 -9.51 11.51 24.88
N ALA A 343 -9.46 11.24 26.18
CA ALA A 343 -10.63 11.03 27.04
C ALA A 343 -10.73 12.06 28.19
N GLY A 344 -9.83 13.06 28.22
CA GLY A 344 -9.87 14.14 29.22
C GLY A 344 -11.04 15.10 29.00
N GLN A 345 -11.22 16.04 29.94
CA GLN A 345 -12.34 16.99 29.93
C GLN A 345 -12.09 18.19 29.01
N GLU A 346 -10.82 18.63 28.90
CA GLU A 346 -10.47 19.76 28.06
C GLU A 346 -10.47 19.35 26.58
N PRO A 347 -10.88 20.23 25.66
CA PRO A 347 -10.85 19.93 24.25
C PRO A 347 -9.40 19.80 23.74
N LEU A 348 -9.16 18.82 22.89
CA LEU A 348 -7.88 18.65 22.21
C LEU A 348 -7.55 19.88 21.37
N THR A 349 -6.32 20.40 21.49
CA THR A 349 -5.86 21.58 20.78
C THR A 349 -4.60 21.25 20.00
N ILE A 350 -4.64 21.41 18.68
CA ILE A 350 -3.46 21.22 17.80
C ILE A 350 -2.75 22.55 17.64
N LEU A 351 -1.49 22.62 18.05
CA LEU A 351 -0.68 23.84 18.10
C LEU A 351 0.40 23.81 17.00
N THR A 352 0.79 24.97 16.56
CA THR A 352 2.00 25.14 15.72
C THR A 352 3.06 25.91 16.47
N THR A 353 4.32 25.46 16.34
CA THR A 353 5.47 26.10 16.96
C THR A 353 6.40 26.61 15.88
N ASP A 354 6.83 27.90 15.96
CA ASP A 354 7.78 28.45 15.02
C ASP A 354 9.24 28.02 15.32
N ASN A 355 10.16 28.39 14.43
CA ASN A 355 11.59 28.08 14.57
C ASN A 355 12.25 28.72 15.82
N PHE A 356 11.56 29.62 16.49
CA PHE A 356 12.02 30.29 17.73
C PHE A 356 11.38 29.71 18.99
N GLY A 357 10.50 28.67 18.84
CA GLY A 357 9.79 28.06 19.94
C GLY A 357 8.56 28.82 20.40
N HIS A 358 8.08 29.81 19.64
CA HIS A 358 6.81 30.47 19.94
C HIS A 358 5.66 29.61 19.45
N THR A 359 4.71 29.36 20.33
CA THR A 359 3.52 28.59 20.04
C THR A 359 2.41 29.52 19.53
N TYR A 360 1.78 29.13 18.43
CA TYR A 360 0.63 29.81 17.86
C TYR A 360 -0.62 28.95 18.04
N ASP A 361 -1.56 29.46 18.80
CA ASP A 361 -2.89 28.87 19.02
C ASP A 361 -4.00 29.61 18.25
N GLY A 362 -3.70 30.77 17.69
CA GLY A 362 -4.68 31.67 17.08
C GLY A 362 -5.43 31.13 15.85
N ALA A 363 -4.94 30.05 15.24
CA ALA A 363 -5.63 29.32 14.17
C ALA A 363 -6.20 27.98 14.66
N SER A 364 -5.92 27.58 15.90
CA SER A 364 -6.34 26.30 16.44
C SER A 364 -7.84 26.25 16.68
N THR A 365 -8.47 25.18 16.24
CA THR A 365 -9.87 24.87 16.51
C THR A 365 -9.93 23.79 17.58
N PRO A 366 -10.50 24.06 18.79
CA PRO A 366 -10.62 23.06 19.83
C PRO A 366 -11.48 21.87 19.36
N LEU A 367 -10.96 20.65 19.56
CA LEU A 367 -11.62 19.41 19.14
C LEU A 367 -12.14 18.66 20.36
N HIS A 368 -13.45 18.47 20.45
CA HIS A 368 -14.06 17.58 21.45
C HIS A 368 -13.88 16.11 21.08
N ARG A 369 -13.61 15.83 19.83
CA ARG A 369 -13.32 14.48 19.32
C ARG A 369 -12.49 14.62 18.05
N PHE A 370 -11.43 13.83 17.95
CA PHE A 370 -10.68 13.63 16.71
C PHE A 370 -11.41 12.58 15.86
N THR A 371 -11.67 12.89 14.60
CA THR A 371 -12.23 11.92 13.65
C THR A 371 -11.09 11.14 13.01
N PRO A 372 -11.01 9.81 13.15
CA PRO A 372 -9.96 9.04 12.50
C PRO A 372 -9.95 9.27 10.98
N VAL A 373 -8.76 9.46 10.41
CA VAL A 373 -8.54 9.60 8.98
C VAL A 373 -8.22 8.23 8.42
N GLU A 374 -8.91 7.84 7.35
CA GLU A 374 -8.69 6.58 6.65
C GLU A 374 -8.25 6.84 5.21
N THR A 375 -7.29 6.06 4.75
CA THR A 375 -6.81 6.10 3.37
C THR A 375 -6.33 4.73 2.93
N THR A 376 -6.35 4.49 1.61
CA THR A 376 -5.71 3.32 1.01
C THR A 376 -4.44 3.77 0.30
N VAL A 377 -3.33 3.09 0.54
CA VAL A 377 -2.04 3.41 -0.07
C VAL A 377 -1.44 2.19 -0.76
N ASN A 378 -0.77 2.43 -1.89
CA ASN A 378 0.08 1.43 -2.52
C ASN A 378 1.51 1.60 -1.99
N ALA A 379 1.96 0.65 -1.15
CA ALA A 379 3.24 0.74 -0.45
C ALA A 379 4.46 0.55 -1.37
N VAL A 380 4.26 0.01 -2.58
CA VAL A 380 5.35 -0.26 -3.55
C VAL A 380 5.40 0.74 -4.70
N GLU A 381 4.57 1.78 -4.67
CA GLU A 381 4.61 2.84 -5.67
C GLU A 381 5.92 3.66 -5.63
N PRO A 382 6.21 4.47 -6.69
CA PRO A 382 7.41 5.29 -6.72
C PRO A 382 7.57 6.14 -5.45
N PRO A 383 8.80 6.34 -4.94
CA PRO A 383 9.04 7.04 -3.67
C PRO A 383 8.45 8.45 -3.60
N LEU A 384 8.39 9.16 -4.73
CA LEU A 384 7.82 10.51 -4.79
C LEU A 384 6.30 10.50 -4.60
N ASP A 385 5.60 9.55 -5.23
CA ASP A 385 4.14 9.42 -5.15
C ASP A 385 3.75 8.97 -3.74
N TYR A 386 4.49 8.02 -3.16
CA TYR A 386 4.28 7.60 -1.78
C TYR A 386 4.49 8.74 -0.77
N HIS A 387 5.48 9.60 -0.99
CA HIS A 387 5.72 10.78 -0.14
C HIS A 387 4.54 11.77 -0.18
N TRP A 388 3.84 11.87 -1.31
CA TRP A 388 2.61 12.65 -1.39
C TRP A 388 1.50 12.07 -0.52
N HIS A 389 1.33 10.74 -0.47
CA HIS A 389 0.36 10.10 0.45
C HIS A 389 0.71 10.36 1.91
N VAL A 390 2.00 10.33 2.27
CA VAL A 390 2.45 10.69 3.64
C VAL A 390 2.07 12.14 3.97
N HIS A 391 2.32 13.07 3.04
CA HIS A 391 1.98 14.49 3.19
C HIS A 391 0.48 14.70 3.35
N ASP A 392 -0.33 14.14 2.45
CA ASP A 392 -1.77 14.36 2.43
C ASP A 392 -2.44 13.77 3.67
N LEU A 393 -2.02 12.59 4.12
CA LEU A 393 -2.51 11.99 5.37
C LEU A 393 -2.19 12.87 6.59
N ALA A 394 -0.98 13.41 6.67
CA ALA A 394 -0.60 14.31 7.75
C ALA A 394 -1.39 15.62 7.68
N GLN A 395 -1.58 16.17 6.48
CA GLN A 395 -2.35 17.39 6.25
C GLN A 395 -3.81 17.22 6.71
N ASP A 396 -4.45 16.11 6.37
CA ASP A 396 -5.83 15.80 6.79
C ASP A 396 -5.94 15.68 8.31
N CYS A 397 -4.94 15.09 8.95
CA CYS A 397 -4.92 14.97 10.41
C CYS A 397 -4.80 16.34 11.11
N VAL A 398 -3.87 17.20 10.68
CA VAL A 398 -3.64 18.50 11.33
C VAL A 398 -4.74 19.53 10.98
N ASN A 399 -5.36 19.43 9.82
CA ASN A 399 -6.44 20.32 9.38
C ASN A 399 -7.65 20.28 10.35
N GLN A 400 -7.92 19.15 10.99
CA GLN A 400 -9.02 19.05 11.95
C GLN A 400 -8.88 20.06 13.09
N GLY A 401 -7.65 20.30 13.55
CA GLY A 401 -7.36 21.31 14.58
C GLY A 401 -7.20 22.73 14.05
N GLY A 402 -7.51 23.01 12.77
CA GLY A 402 -7.37 24.33 12.18
C GLY A 402 -5.98 24.66 11.64
N VAL A 403 -5.02 23.74 11.73
CA VAL A 403 -3.68 23.92 11.16
C VAL A 403 -3.73 23.72 9.64
N SER A 404 -3.45 24.78 8.88
CA SER A 404 -3.66 24.79 7.43
C SER A 404 -2.55 24.14 6.61
N LYS A 405 -1.37 23.93 7.19
CA LYS A 405 -0.20 23.36 6.49
C LYS A 405 0.66 22.53 7.45
N VAL A 406 1.16 21.42 6.95
CA VAL A 406 2.22 20.65 7.61
C VAL A 406 3.51 21.46 7.71
N GLN A 407 4.31 21.22 8.75
CA GLN A 407 5.52 21.99 9.06
C GLN A 407 6.81 21.23 8.76
N VAL A 408 6.84 19.92 9.07
CA VAL A 408 8.06 19.09 8.99
C VAL A 408 8.07 18.12 7.82
N ILE A 409 6.91 17.72 7.32
CA ILE A 409 6.80 16.93 6.09
C ILE A 409 6.85 17.88 4.89
N ARG A 410 7.90 17.78 4.09
CA ARG A 410 8.07 18.58 2.88
C ARG A 410 7.83 17.72 1.66
N PRO A 411 6.69 17.87 0.98
CA PRO A 411 6.44 17.10 -0.22
C PRO A 411 7.47 17.42 -1.31
N PRO A 412 7.87 16.42 -2.10
CA PRO A 412 8.76 16.66 -3.24
C PRO A 412 8.10 17.57 -4.26
N ALA A 413 8.90 18.34 -5.00
CA ALA A 413 8.39 19.19 -6.09
C ALA A 413 7.69 18.29 -7.15
N ARG A 414 6.49 18.68 -7.59
CA ARG A 414 5.83 18.00 -8.70
C ARG A 414 6.63 18.22 -9.98
N SER A 415 6.89 17.16 -10.73
CA SER A 415 7.64 17.21 -12.00
C SER A 415 6.93 18.01 -13.13
N ASP A 416 5.72 18.48 -12.91
CA ASP A 416 4.90 19.20 -13.90
C ASP A 416 5.19 20.72 -13.99
N GLN A 417 6.29 21.21 -13.38
CA GLN A 417 6.71 22.62 -13.47
C GLN A 417 8.05 22.79 -14.21
N GLN A 418 8.36 21.91 -15.16
CA GLN A 418 9.43 22.15 -16.13
C GLN A 418 8.91 22.11 -17.57
#